data_afc2ac9e89b8d9dc878ad8652e6601aa
#
_entry.id   afc2ac9e89b8d9dc878ad8652e6601aa
#
_cell.length_a   1.000
_cell.length_b   1.000
_cell.length_c   1.000
_cell.angle_alpha   90.00
_cell.angle_beta   90.00
_cell.angle_gamma   90.00
#
_symmetry.space_group_name_H-M   'P 1'
#
loop_
_entity.id
_entity.type
_entity.pdbx_description
1 polymer ?
#
loop_
_entity_poly.entity_id
_entity_poly.type
_entity_poly.pdbx_seq_one_letter_code
_entity_poly.pdbx_strand_id
1 'polypeptide(L)'
;GGDSRGIDSNSVAYNFLSFKNKVLEIKNKHNLASIVETYLPGKEYSVGIFQDSINGSLRAMPIEIIIKKNINGHCILDYDVKKDDEEKVIAVTDVKIFKKLSKLAKEAFKALGGKSLGRIDIKMNHRGIPHFMEANLMPGLRQGYFYRSCLLNLDMSYDDMIFNIANTGLSSY
;
A
#
# COMPACT_ATOMS: atom_id res chain seq x y z
N GLY A 1 -0.66 -11.52 9.59
CA GLY A 1 -0.53 -10.59 10.70
C GLY A 1 -0.28 -9.19 10.19
N GLY A 2 -0.72 -8.16 10.91
CA GLY A 2 -0.42 -6.77 10.55
C GLY A 2 1.08 -6.48 10.58
N ASP A 3 1.48 -5.37 9.96
CA ASP A 3 2.84 -4.82 10.01
C ASP A 3 3.95 -5.70 9.43
N SER A 4 3.66 -6.46 8.37
CA SER A 4 4.63 -7.34 7.68
C SER A 4 5.25 -8.43 8.60
N ARG A 5 4.62 -8.79 9.71
CA ARG A 5 5.12 -9.84 10.61
C ARG A 5 5.25 -11.18 9.89
N GLY A 6 6.45 -11.74 9.90
CA GLY A 6 6.77 -13.00 9.22
C GLY A 6 7.20 -12.84 7.75
N ILE A 7 7.29 -11.59 7.25
CA ILE A 7 7.88 -11.30 5.94
C ILE A 7 9.33 -10.89 6.15
N ASP A 8 10.25 -11.61 5.49
CA ASP A 8 11.68 -11.36 5.47
C ASP A 8 12.28 -11.67 4.09
N SER A 9 13.61 -11.56 3.96
CA SER A 9 14.34 -11.81 2.72
C SER A 9 14.13 -13.22 2.13
N ASN A 10 13.70 -14.20 2.92
CA ASN A 10 13.46 -15.60 2.53
C ASN A 10 11.97 -15.92 2.31
N SER A 11 11.11 -14.90 2.28
CA SER A 11 9.65 -15.10 2.10
C SER A 11 9.24 -15.44 0.67
N VAL A 12 10.17 -15.40 -0.31
CA VAL A 12 9.92 -15.86 -1.67
C VAL A 12 10.35 -17.33 -1.81
N ALA A 13 9.40 -18.20 -2.07
CA ALA A 13 9.65 -19.63 -2.27
C ALA A 13 9.65 -19.98 -3.76
N TYR A 14 10.67 -20.72 -4.24
CA TYR A 14 10.85 -21.11 -5.63
C TYR A 14 10.47 -22.57 -5.90
N ASN A 15 10.28 -23.36 -4.85
CA ASN A 15 9.92 -24.77 -4.95
C ASN A 15 9.16 -25.20 -3.68
N PHE A 16 8.58 -26.40 -3.74
CA PHE A 16 7.78 -26.93 -2.65
C PHE A 16 8.54 -27.07 -1.33
N LEU A 17 9.82 -27.40 -1.37
CA LEU A 17 10.63 -27.59 -0.15
C LEU A 17 10.85 -26.24 0.56
N SER A 18 11.28 -25.20 -0.16
CA SER A 18 11.45 -23.86 0.42
C SER A 18 10.13 -23.29 0.93
N PHE A 19 9.04 -23.50 0.20
CA PHE A 19 7.69 -23.14 0.63
C PHE A 19 7.30 -23.83 1.93
N LYS A 20 7.42 -25.15 2.00
CA LYS A 20 7.08 -25.94 3.20
C LYS A 20 7.88 -25.47 4.42
N ASN A 21 9.19 -25.29 4.24
CA ASN A 21 10.07 -24.85 5.32
C ASN A 21 9.65 -23.48 5.86
N LYS A 22 9.32 -22.52 4.98
CA LYS A 22 8.90 -21.17 5.38
C LYS A 22 7.55 -21.19 6.11
N VAL A 23 6.59 -21.98 5.66
CA VAL A 23 5.29 -22.13 6.33
C VAL A 23 5.48 -22.73 7.74
N LEU A 24 6.34 -23.74 7.89
CA LEU A 24 6.64 -24.35 9.20
C LEU A 24 7.37 -23.38 10.12
N GLU A 25 8.32 -22.60 9.60
CA GLU A 25 9.01 -21.55 10.35
C GLU A 25 8.02 -20.55 10.94
N ILE A 26 7.12 -19.98 10.09
CA ILE A 26 6.11 -19.02 10.52
C ILE A 26 5.18 -19.64 11.59
N LYS A 27 4.73 -20.85 11.36
CA LYS A 27 3.88 -21.58 12.32
C LYS A 27 4.58 -21.76 13.67
N ASN A 28 5.83 -22.20 13.66
CA ASN A 28 6.58 -22.47 14.90
C ASN A 28 6.93 -21.17 15.65
N LYS A 29 7.31 -20.11 14.91
CA LYS A 29 7.74 -18.85 15.52
C LYS A 29 6.59 -17.97 15.99
N HIS A 30 5.47 -17.97 15.26
CA HIS A 30 4.36 -17.07 15.52
C HIS A 30 3.05 -17.75 15.89
N ASN A 31 2.98 -19.07 15.79
CA ASN A 31 1.76 -19.89 15.97
C ASN A 31 0.58 -19.41 15.09
N LEU A 32 0.88 -18.98 13.86
CA LEU A 32 -0.08 -18.43 12.91
C LEU A 32 -0.13 -19.28 11.62
N ALA A 33 -1.26 -19.19 10.92
CA ALA A 33 -1.36 -19.67 9.55
C ALA A 33 -0.65 -18.69 8.60
N SER A 34 -0.08 -19.21 7.50
CA SER A 34 0.57 -18.43 6.47
C SER A 34 -0.39 -18.15 5.32
N ILE A 35 -0.40 -16.92 4.82
CA ILE A 35 -1.00 -16.57 3.53
C ILE A 35 0.05 -16.86 2.46
N VAL A 36 -0.37 -17.50 1.37
CA VAL A 36 0.49 -17.84 0.24
C VAL A 36 -0.06 -17.17 -1.00
N GLU A 37 0.75 -16.32 -1.62
CA GLU A 37 0.35 -15.51 -2.76
C GLU A 37 1.39 -15.58 -3.88
N THR A 38 0.96 -15.28 -5.10
CA THR A 38 1.89 -15.13 -6.23
C THR A 38 2.83 -13.95 -5.99
N TYR A 39 4.14 -14.19 -6.12
CA TYR A 39 5.12 -13.10 -6.04
C TYR A 39 4.97 -12.13 -7.21
N LEU A 40 4.87 -10.85 -6.89
CA LEU A 40 4.77 -9.75 -7.85
C LEU A 40 6.12 -9.01 -7.92
N PRO A 41 6.90 -9.13 -9.03
CA PRO A 41 8.25 -8.58 -9.10
C PRO A 41 8.30 -7.11 -9.51
N GLY A 42 7.18 -6.51 -9.89
CA GLY A 42 7.13 -5.14 -10.40
C GLY A 42 7.14 -4.07 -9.32
N LYS A 43 6.96 -2.84 -9.77
CA LYS A 43 6.94 -1.66 -8.90
C LYS A 43 5.79 -1.70 -7.90
N GLU A 44 6.01 -1.10 -6.74
CA GLU A 44 5.05 -0.99 -5.65
C GLU A 44 4.52 0.43 -5.54
N TYR A 45 3.22 0.53 -5.26
CA TYR A 45 2.51 1.80 -5.17
C TYR A 45 1.59 1.79 -3.95
N SER A 46 1.46 2.97 -3.36
CA SER A 46 0.42 3.21 -2.37
C SER A 46 -0.50 4.31 -2.89
N VAL A 47 -1.81 4.11 -2.79
CA VAL A 47 -2.80 5.04 -3.32
C VAL A 47 -3.67 5.54 -2.17
N GLY A 48 -3.45 6.76 -1.74
CA GLY A 48 -4.36 7.45 -0.84
C GLY A 48 -5.70 7.67 -1.54
N ILE A 49 -6.80 7.38 -0.85
CA ILE A 49 -8.16 7.70 -1.29
C ILE A 49 -8.72 8.73 -0.33
N PHE A 50 -9.27 9.80 -0.88
CA PHE A 50 -9.89 10.87 -0.13
C PHE A 50 -11.25 11.20 -0.74
N GLN A 51 -12.29 11.28 0.08
CA GLN A 51 -13.60 11.74 -0.38
C GLN A 51 -13.66 13.27 -0.29
N ASP A 52 -13.96 13.91 -1.41
CA ASP A 52 -14.19 15.34 -1.45
C ASP A 52 -15.45 15.70 -0.64
N SER A 53 -15.30 16.59 0.33
CA SER A 53 -16.39 16.99 1.22
C SER A 53 -17.51 17.78 0.53
N ILE A 54 -17.22 18.39 -0.63
CA ILE A 54 -18.16 19.25 -1.35
C ILE A 54 -19.07 18.43 -2.26
N ASN A 55 -18.49 17.52 -3.03
CA ASN A 55 -19.23 16.79 -4.08
C ASN A 55 -19.27 15.26 -3.88
N GLY A 56 -18.71 14.75 -2.78
CA GLY A 56 -18.67 13.33 -2.45
C GLY A 56 -17.81 12.47 -3.38
N SER A 57 -17.09 13.08 -4.34
CA SER A 57 -16.27 12.33 -5.29
C SER A 57 -15.00 11.77 -4.62
N LEU A 58 -14.58 10.57 -5.03
CA LEU A 58 -13.33 10.00 -4.55
C LEU A 58 -12.15 10.52 -5.37
N ARG A 59 -11.18 11.11 -4.69
CA ARG A 59 -9.87 11.44 -5.22
C ARG A 59 -8.92 10.28 -4.93
N ALA A 60 -8.18 9.83 -5.94
CA ALA A 60 -7.11 8.84 -5.77
C ALA A 60 -5.77 9.52 -5.99
N MET A 61 -4.85 9.27 -5.08
CA MET A 61 -3.56 9.95 -4.97
C MET A 61 -2.42 8.93 -4.96
N PRO A 62 -2.04 8.38 -6.15
CA PRO A 62 -0.99 7.38 -6.24
C PRO A 62 0.40 7.96 -5.98
N ILE A 63 1.19 7.19 -5.25
CA ILE A 63 2.63 7.40 -5.06
C ILE A 63 3.36 6.10 -5.37
N GLU A 64 4.58 6.19 -5.90
CA GLU A 64 5.47 5.04 -6.11
C GLU A 64 6.37 4.89 -4.89
N ILE A 65 6.47 3.64 -4.38
CA ILE A 65 7.37 3.27 -3.30
C ILE A 65 8.58 2.60 -3.91
N ILE A 66 9.73 3.22 -3.80
CA ILE A 66 10.99 2.70 -4.31
C ILE A 66 11.71 2.01 -3.15
N ILE A 67 11.79 0.69 -3.24
CA ILE A 67 12.46 -0.17 -2.25
C ILE A 67 13.76 -0.67 -2.86
N LYS A 68 14.83 -0.65 -2.09
CA LYS A 68 16.09 -1.31 -2.48
C LYS A 68 15.86 -2.82 -2.58
N LYS A 69 16.50 -3.44 -3.56
CA LYS A 69 16.51 -4.91 -3.67
C LYS A 69 17.25 -5.50 -2.47
N ASN A 70 16.66 -6.51 -1.87
CA ASN A 70 17.34 -7.29 -0.83
C ASN A 70 18.48 -8.13 -1.41
N ILE A 71 19.21 -8.85 -0.56
CA ILE A 71 20.34 -9.69 -0.95
C ILE A 71 19.97 -10.75 -2.00
N ASN A 72 18.73 -11.17 -2.07
CA ASN A 72 18.19 -12.14 -3.03
C ASN A 72 17.65 -11.48 -4.31
N GLY A 73 17.82 -10.18 -4.48
CA GLY A 73 17.38 -9.42 -5.65
C GLY A 73 15.89 -9.07 -5.68
N HIS A 74 15.14 -9.28 -4.58
CA HIS A 74 13.72 -8.99 -4.47
C HIS A 74 13.46 -7.63 -3.86
N CYS A 75 12.44 -6.94 -4.39
CA CYS A 75 11.85 -5.77 -3.75
C CYS A 75 10.74 -6.23 -2.81
N ILE A 76 11.07 -6.41 -1.53
CA ILE A 76 10.14 -6.79 -0.47
C ILE A 76 10.18 -5.69 0.59
N LEU A 77 9.02 -5.15 0.91
CA LEU A 77 8.85 -4.23 2.02
C LEU A 77 8.68 -5.07 3.30
N ASP A 78 9.80 -5.55 3.83
CA ASP A 78 9.81 -6.29 5.08
C ASP A 78 9.78 -5.36 6.31
N TYR A 79 9.76 -5.97 7.49
CA TYR A 79 9.67 -5.23 8.74
C TYR A 79 10.88 -4.31 8.99
N ASP A 80 12.09 -4.75 8.62
CA ASP A 80 13.32 -4.01 8.88
C ASP A 80 13.44 -2.80 7.94
N VAL A 81 13.10 -2.95 6.65
CA VAL A 81 13.06 -1.85 5.67
C VAL A 81 12.07 -0.75 6.10
N LYS A 82 10.90 -1.14 6.62
CA LYS A 82 9.91 -0.17 7.14
C LYS A 82 10.40 0.57 8.38
N LYS A 83 11.18 -0.09 9.24
CA LYS A 83 11.69 0.49 10.48
C LYS A 83 12.77 1.54 10.24
N ASP A 84 13.62 1.29 9.25
CA ASP A 84 14.80 2.12 8.98
C ASP A 84 14.51 3.26 7.97
N ASP A 85 13.24 3.43 7.52
CA ASP A 85 12.77 4.45 6.56
C ASP A 85 13.64 4.50 5.27
N GLU A 86 14.09 3.32 4.83
CA GLU A 86 14.98 3.16 3.67
C GLU A 86 14.26 3.26 2.32
N GLU A 87 12.93 3.35 2.34
CA GLU A 87 12.16 3.52 1.12
C GLU A 87 12.08 4.99 0.68
N LYS A 88 12.19 5.21 -0.62
CA LYS A 88 11.94 6.51 -1.24
C LYS A 88 10.52 6.56 -1.82
N VAL A 89 9.79 7.62 -1.50
CA VAL A 89 8.44 7.86 -2.02
C VAL A 89 8.48 8.97 -3.06
N ILE A 90 7.90 8.74 -4.24
CA ILE A 90 7.85 9.72 -5.33
C ILE A 90 6.45 9.82 -5.95
N ALA A 91 6.15 10.96 -6.59
CA ALA A 91 4.93 11.13 -7.36
C ALA A 91 4.91 10.23 -8.59
N VAL A 92 3.72 9.74 -8.97
CA VAL A 92 3.51 8.99 -10.21
C VAL A 92 3.27 9.98 -11.36
N THR A 93 4.26 10.17 -12.21
CA THR A 93 4.23 11.13 -13.32
C THR A 93 3.68 10.56 -14.63
N ASP A 94 3.73 9.23 -14.82
CA ASP A 94 3.14 8.58 -15.99
C ASP A 94 1.61 8.58 -15.91
N VAL A 95 0.98 9.34 -16.80
CA VAL A 95 -0.49 9.53 -16.84
C VAL A 95 -1.25 8.20 -17.05
N LYS A 96 -0.70 7.26 -17.82
CA LYS A 96 -1.36 5.96 -18.06
C LYS A 96 -1.32 5.09 -16.81
N ILE A 97 -0.18 5.05 -16.14
CA ILE A 97 -0.02 4.33 -14.87
C ILE A 97 -0.90 4.99 -13.81
N PHE A 98 -0.85 6.30 -13.67
CA PHE A 98 -1.70 7.05 -12.73
C PHE A 98 -3.18 6.69 -12.88
N LYS A 99 -3.71 6.69 -14.10
CA LYS A 99 -5.12 6.34 -14.39
C LYS A 99 -5.44 4.89 -14.01
N LYS A 100 -4.55 3.93 -14.31
CA LYS A 100 -4.75 2.51 -13.96
C LYS A 100 -4.78 2.30 -12.46
N LEU A 101 -3.82 2.89 -11.73
CA LEU A 101 -3.75 2.82 -10.27
C LEU A 101 -4.97 3.45 -9.62
N SER A 102 -5.33 4.66 -10.07
CA SER A 102 -6.48 5.40 -9.54
C SER A 102 -7.80 4.65 -9.75
N LYS A 103 -7.97 4.02 -10.91
CA LYS A 103 -9.17 3.21 -11.21
C LYS A 103 -9.24 2.01 -10.27
N LEU A 104 -8.18 1.19 -10.22
CA LEU A 104 -8.13 -0.01 -9.37
C LEU A 104 -8.35 0.34 -7.89
N ALA A 105 -7.69 1.38 -7.40
CA ALA A 105 -7.80 1.79 -6.00
C ALA A 105 -9.22 2.24 -5.64
N LYS A 106 -9.87 3.07 -6.50
CA LYS A 106 -11.25 3.51 -6.27
C LYS A 106 -12.25 2.36 -6.32
N GLU A 107 -12.07 1.41 -7.24
CA GLU A 107 -12.92 0.23 -7.36
C GLU A 107 -12.78 -0.68 -6.13
N ALA A 108 -11.55 -0.96 -5.70
CA ALA A 108 -11.29 -1.74 -4.50
C ALA A 108 -11.86 -1.07 -3.24
N PHE A 109 -11.63 0.23 -3.07
CA PHE A 109 -12.14 1.01 -1.94
C PHE A 109 -13.67 0.94 -1.83
N LYS A 110 -14.37 1.14 -2.97
CA LYS A 110 -15.83 1.03 -3.03
C LYS A 110 -16.33 -0.39 -2.74
N ALA A 111 -15.70 -1.40 -3.32
CA ALA A 111 -16.06 -2.81 -3.12
C ALA A 111 -15.94 -3.24 -1.66
N LEU A 112 -15.00 -2.65 -0.92
CA LEU A 112 -14.80 -2.89 0.52
C LEU A 112 -15.70 -2.02 1.42
N GLY A 113 -16.60 -1.23 0.84
CA GLY A 113 -17.48 -0.33 1.61
C GLY A 113 -16.74 0.85 2.26
N GLY A 114 -15.57 1.23 1.73
CA GLY A 114 -14.77 2.34 2.24
C GLY A 114 -15.53 3.67 2.14
N LYS A 115 -15.41 4.50 3.17
CA LYS A 115 -16.02 5.83 3.28
C LYS A 115 -14.95 6.83 3.71
N SER A 116 -15.11 8.09 3.31
CA SER A 116 -14.27 9.23 3.69
C SER A 116 -12.83 9.11 3.23
N LEU A 117 -12.02 8.20 3.77
CA LEU A 117 -10.60 8.05 3.43
C LEU A 117 -10.13 6.60 3.54
N GLY A 118 -9.02 6.29 2.89
CA GLY A 118 -8.37 5.01 2.95
C GLY A 118 -7.07 4.98 2.15
N ARG A 119 -6.36 3.86 2.22
CA ARG A 119 -5.14 3.61 1.46
C ARG A 119 -5.21 2.23 0.84
N ILE A 120 -4.94 2.16 -0.44
CA ILE A 120 -4.88 0.91 -1.21
C ILE A 120 -3.44 0.70 -1.66
N ASP A 121 -2.86 -0.42 -1.27
CA ASP A 121 -1.51 -0.79 -1.66
C ASP A 121 -1.58 -1.73 -2.87
N ILE A 122 -0.77 -1.43 -3.89
CA ILE A 122 -0.83 -2.04 -5.23
C ILE A 122 0.59 -2.41 -5.65
N LYS A 123 0.74 -3.59 -6.26
CA LYS A 123 2.02 -4.02 -6.84
C LYS A 123 1.84 -4.48 -8.29
N MET A 124 2.79 -4.16 -9.14
CA MET A 124 2.77 -4.58 -10.54
C MET A 124 3.30 -6.01 -10.69
N ASN A 125 2.73 -6.76 -11.63
CA ASN A 125 3.35 -8.00 -12.09
C ASN A 125 4.48 -7.69 -13.11
N HIS A 126 5.12 -8.76 -13.65
CA HIS A 126 6.18 -8.63 -14.65
C HIS A 126 5.73 -7.98 -15.98
N ARG A 127 4.42 -7.90 -16.26
CA ARG A 127 3.85 -7.26 -17.45
C ARG A 127 3.40 -5.82 -17.19
N GLY A 128 3.66 -5.25 -16.00
CA GLY A 128 3.19 -3.91 -15.62
C GLY A 128 1.68 -3.83 -15.43
N ILE A 129 1.03 -4.95 -15.08
CA ILE A 129 -0.40 -4.98 -14.71
C ILE A 129 -0.49 -4.77 -13.20
N PRO A 130 -1.28 -3.80 -12.72
CA PRO A 130 -1.44 -3.55 -11.29
C PRO A 130 -2.32 -4.62 -10.64
N HIS A 131 -1.90 -5.08 -9.47
CA HIS A 131 -2.63 -6.01 -8.63
C HIS A 131 -2.86 -5.38 -7.26
N PHE A 132 -4.08 -5.49 -6.76
CA PHE A 132 -4.43 -5.15 -5.39
C PHE A 132 -3.66 -6.05 -4.41
N MET A 133 -3.08 -5.44 -3.38
CA MET A 133 -2.37 -6.15 -2.30
C MET A 133 -3.18 -6.11 -1.01
N GLU A 134 -3.39 -4.92 -0.48
CA GLU A 134 -4.15 -4.72 0.75
C GLU A 134 -4.88 -3.38 0.78
N ALA A 135 -5.85 -3.26 1.68
CA ALA A 135 -6.57 -2.02 1.95
C ALA A 135 -6.42 -1.65 3.43
N ASN A 136 -6.06 -0.40 3.67
CA ASN A 136 -6.04 0.21 4.98
C ASN A 136 -7.17 1.23 5.04
N LEU A 137 -8.35 0.83 5.55
CA LEU A 137 -9.52 1.70 5.63
C LEU A 137 -9.43 2.71 6.79
N MET A 138 -8.47 2.54 7.67
CA MET A 138 -8.04 3.52 8.68
C MET A 138 -6.51 3.67 8.61
N PRO A 139 -6.00 4.35 7.57
CA PRO A 139 -4.55 4.53 7.40
C PRO A 139 -3.99 5.37 8.53
N GLY A 140 -2.75 5.08 8.93
CA GLY A 140 -2.06 5.92 9.89
C GLY A 140 -1.93 7.36 9.38
N LEU A 141 -2.31 8.34 10.22
CA LEU A 141 -2.29 9.76 9.87
C LEU A 141 -0.95 10.44 10.15
N ARG A 142 0.07 9.72 10.62
CA ARG A 142 1.43 10.25 10.72
C ARG A 142 1.95 10.65 9.33
N GLN A 143 3.13 11.27 9.25
CA GLN A 143 3.77 11.66 7.98
C GLN A 143 4.25 10.46 7.12
N GLY A 144 3.43 9.40 7.08
CA GLY A 144 3.61 8.19 6.29
C GLY A 144 3.00 8.29 4.90
N TYR A 145 2.69 7.14 4.28
CA TYR A 145 2.26 7.06 2.88
C TYR A 145 0.96 7.83 2.58
N PHE A 146 -0.02 7.83 3.50
CA PHE A 146 -1.26 8.57 3.25
C PHE A 146 -1.02 10.08 3.18
N TYR A 147 -0.25 10.64 4.13
CA TYR A 147 0.14 12.05 4.09
C TYR A 147 1.00 12.36 2.86
N ARG A 148 2.01 11.53 2.53
CA ARG A 148 2.84 11.72 1.33
C ARG A 148 2.01 11.65 0.04
N SER A 149 0.94 10.84 0.01
CA SER A 149 -0.03 10.84 -1.10
C SER A 149 -0.76 12.19 -1.23
N CYS A 150 -1.22 12.76 -0.12
CA CYS A 150 -1.86 14.08 -0.10
C CYS A 150 -0.88 15.18 -0.53
N LEU A 151 0.32 15.19 0.04
CA LEU A 151 1.34 16.18 -0.27
C LEU A 151 1.74 16.15 -1.75
N LEU A 152 2.10 14.97 -2.29
CA LEU A 152 2.64 14.84 -3.64
C LEU A 152 1.59 14.99 -4.76
N ASN A 153 0.32 14.83 -4.47
CA ASN A 153 -0.75 14.91 -5.47
C ASN A 153 -1.62 16.17 -5.34
N LEU A 154 -1.72 16.75 -4.16
CA LEU A 154 -2.62 17.87 -3.87
C LEU A 154 -1.90 19.06 -3.25
N ASP A 155 -0.59 19.00 -3.05
CA ASP A 155 0.22 20.00 -2.34
C ASP A 155 -0.34 20.36 -0.95
N MET A 156 -0.97 19.40 -0.30
CA MET A 156 -1.54 19.57 1.04
C MET A 156 -0.47 19.51 2.12
N SER A 157 -0.47 20.50 3.00
CA SER A 157 0.25 20.40 4.27
C SER A 157 -0.36 19.33 5.18
N TYR A 158 0.34 18.98 6.25
CA TYR A 158 -0.20 18.03 7.24
C TYR A 158 -1.47 18.58 7.91
N ASP A 159 -1.47 19.86 8.24
CA ASP A 159 -2.61 20.51 8.89
C ASP A 159 -3.83 20.58 7.96
N ASP A 160 -3.61 20.88 6.65
CA ASP A 160 -4.67 20.84 5.64
C ASP A 160 -5.29 19.45 5.51
N MET A 161 -4.44 18.40 5.52
CA MET A 161 -4.91 17.02 5.47
C MET A 161 -5.82 16.71 6.67
N ILE A 162 -5.39 17.03 7.89
CA ILE A 162 -6.17 16.79 9.13
C ILE A 162 -7.47 17.59 9.11
N PHE A 163 -7.42 18.86 8.73
CA PHE A 163 -8.58 19.72 8.62
C PHE A 163 -9.63 19.17 7.63
N ASN A 164 -9.17 18.73 6.45
CA ASN A 164 -10.06 18.12 5.45
C ASN A 164 -10.69 16.81 5.92
N ILE A 165 -9.95 15.97 6.66
CA ILE A 165 -10.48 14.74 7.25
C ILE A 165 -11.60 15.08 8.24
N ALA A 166 -11.36 16.03 9.13
CA ALA A 166 -12.36 16.47 10.13
C ALA A 166 -13.63 17.00 9.46
N ASN A 167 -13.49 17.88 8.45
CA ASN A 167 -14.63 18.45 7.72
C ASN A 167 -15.44 17.37 6.96
N THR A 168 -14.77 16.41 6.34
CA THR A 168 -15.47 15.30 5.66
C THR A 168 -16.27 14.45 6.63
N GLY A 169 -15.73 14.22 7.83
CA GLY A 169 -16.43 13.53 8.91
C GLY A 169 -17.69 14.27 9.36
N LEU A 170 -17.59 15.58 9.58
CA LEU A 170 -18.72 16.42 10.00
C LEU A 170 -19.84 16.51 8.94
N SER A 171 -19.51 16.50 7.66
CA SER A 171 -20.47 16.57 6.55
C SER A 171 -21.22 15.24 6.32
N SER A 172 -20.85 14.17 7.00
CA SER A 172 -21.43 12.84 6.86
C SER A 172 -22.54 12.56 7.87
N TYR A 173 -22.81 13.51 8.76
CA TYR A 173 -23.91 13.52 9.74
C TYR A 173 -24.93 14.60 9.38
#